data_7d0a5ece31e2d51fae4a6bc5a8823edd
#
_entry.id   7d0a5ece31e2d51fae4a6bc5a8823edd
#
_cell.length_a   1.000
_cell.length_b   1.000
_cell.length_c   1.000
_cell.angle_alpha   90.00
_cell.angle_beta   90.00
_cell.angle_gamma   90.00
#
_symmetry.space_group_name_H-M   'P 1'
#
loop_
_entity.id
_entity.type
_entity.pdbx_description
1 polymer ?
#
loop_
_entity_poly.entity_id
_entity_poly.type
_entity_poly.pdbx_seq_one_letter_code
_entity_poly.pdbx_strand_id
1 'polypeptide(L)'
;MEDKFFLHRIRKDGDNYTTGIEVHDSLDAAIQSFHSQMKMAYNNPSYPNMVYVSCMVTDEEDKVVEGYNETWNKGRINDFFVHYIRHDGSTYTKGIEVQSDFGAACRSYHTHLEYGYGNSRFPNMTFVASKITSASGYAHKSEVWTKQEE
;
A
#
# COMPACT_ATOMS: atom_id res chain seq x y z
N MET A 1 -1.49 -17.42 15.11
CA MET A 1 -1.79 -16.67 13.91
C MET A 1 -0.51 -16.43 13.12
N GLU A 2 -0.52 -16.77 11.84
CA GLU A 2 0.65 -16.58 11.01
C GLU A 2 0.84 -15.11 10.69
N ASP A 3 2.07 -14.64 10.76
CA ASP A 3 2.38 -13.26 10.44
C ASP A 3 2.35 -13.06 8.93
N LYS A 4 1.61 -12.06 8.49
CA LYS A 4 1.58 -11.67 7.10
C LYS A 4 2.33 -10.37 6.90
N PHE A 5 2.91 -10.23 5.73
CA PHE A 5 3.59 -8.99 5.34
C PHE A 5 3.02 -8.53 4.02
N PHE A 6 2.93 -7.22 3.88
CA PHE A 6 2.31 -6.61 2.71
C PHE A 6 3.33 -5.78 1.98
N LEU A 7 3.46 -6.01 0.69
CA LEU A 7 4.31 -5.18 -0.15
C LEU A 7 3.42 -4.22 -0.92
N HIS A 8 3.57 -2.94 -0.64
CA HIS A 8 2.89 -1.86 -1.35
C HIS A 8 3.79 -1.41 -2.49
N ARG A 9 3.29 -1.42 -3.70
CA ARG A 9 4.08 -1.02 -4.86
C ARG A 9 3.34 -0.03 -5.71
N ILE A 10 4.05 1.02 -6.11
CA ILE A 10 3.54 2.04 -7.01
C ILE A 10 4.62 2.30 -8.04
N ARG A 11 4.28 2.27 -9.31
CA ARG A 11 5.21 2.73 -10.33
C ARG A 11 4.47 3.48 -11.41
N LYS A 12 5.15 4.45 -11.98
CA LYS A 12 4.62 5.22 -13.10
C LYS A 12 5.57 5.10 -14.27
N ASP A 13 5.06 4.55 -15.37
CA ASP A 13 5.81 4.32 -16.60
C ASP A 13 5.20 5.23 -17.66
N GLY A 14 5.92 6.31 -18.03
CA GLY A 14 5.33 7.35 -18.84
C GLY A 14 4.16 8.01 -18.10
N ASP A 15 2.96 7.90 -18.64
CA ASP A 15 1.76 8.46 -18.02
C ASP A 15 0.93 7.42 -17.28
N ASN A 16 1.37 6.16 -17.26
CA ASN A 16 0.57 5.06 -16.73
C ASN A 16 1.06 4.61 -15.36
N TYR A 17 0.12 4.52 -14.40
CA TYR A 17 0.40 3.96 -13.08
C TYR A 17 0.11 2.47 -13.07
N THR A 18 0.99 1.72 -12.40
CA THR A 18 0.74 0.34 -12.02
C THR A 18 0.88 0.29 -10.50
N THR A 19 -0.17 -0.13 -9.82
CA THR A 19 -0.20 -0.12 -8.36
C THR A 19 -0.74 -1.45 -7.85
N GLY A 20 -0.39 -1.77 -6.61
CA GLY A 20 -0.95 -2.93 -5.96
C GLY A 20 -0.34 -3.20 -4.62
N ILE A 21 -0.95 -4.11 -3.88
CA ILE A 21 -0.44 -4.60 -2.61
C ILE A 21 -0.42 -6.11 -2.70
N GLU A 22 0.73 -6.71 -2.41
CA GLU A 22 0.91 -8.15 -2.37
C GLU A 22 0.88 -8.64 -0.93
N VAL A 23 0.27 -9.79 -0.69
CA VAL A 23 0.28 -10.42 0.63
C VAL A 23 1.31 -11.55 0.60
N HIS A 24 2.23 -11.53 1.53
CA HIS A 24 3.28 -12.54 1.65
C HIS A 24 3.23 -13.22 3.01
N ASP A 25 3.51 -14.51 3.03
CA ASP A 25 3.49 -15.31 4.26
C ASP A 25 4.78 -15.17 5.08
N SER A 26 5.81 -14.56 4.50
CA SER A 26 7.08 -14.37 5.21
C SER A 26 7.68 -13.02 4.87
N LEU A 27 8.50 -12.52 5.79
CA LEU A 27 9.22 -11.27 5.54
C LEU A 27 10.22 -11.44 4.39
N ASP A 28 10.88 -12.59 4.30
CA ASP A 28 11.84 -12.81 3.22
C ASP A 28 11.18 -12.74 1.84
N ALA A 29 9.99 -13.31 1.69
CA ALA A 29 9.27 -13.25 0.42
C ALA A 29 8.89 -11.82 0.06
N ALA A 30 8.45 -11.04 1.05
CA ALA A 30 8.12 -9.63 0.84
C ALA A 30 9.35 -8.83 0.44
N ILE A 31 10.49 -9.09 1.07
CA ILE A 31 11.74 -8.39 0.75
C ILE A 31 12.23 -8.74 -0.65
N GLN A 32 12.14 -10.00 -1.05
CA GLN A 32 12.50 -10.39 -2.41
C GLN A 32 11.68 -9.63 -3.44
N SER A 33 10.38 -9.52 -3.19
CA SER A 33 9.49 -8.78 -4.11
C SER A 33 9.81 -7.28 -4.08
N PHE A 34 10.12 -6.74 -2.89
CA PHE A 34 10.53 -5.34 -2.75
C PHE A 34 11.72 -5.03 -3.67
N HIS A 35 12.75 -5.87 -3.64
CA HIS A 35 13.92 -5.64 -4.49
C HIS A 35 13.60 -5.85 -5.97
N SER A 36 12.75 -6.82 -6.29
CA SER A 36 12.34 -7.03 -7.68
C SER A 36 11.62 -5.82 -8.26
N GLN A 37 10.82 -5.14 -7.45
CA GLN A 37 10.13 -3.93 -7.90
C GLN A 37 11.08 -2.73 -7.98
N MET A 38 11.93 -2.55 -6.96
CA MET A 38 12.80 -1.39 -6.91
C MET A 38 13.88 -1.40 -8.00
N LYS A 39 14.27 -2.56 -8.49
CA LYS A 39 15.28 -2.59 -9.57
C LYS A 39 14.78 -2.02 -10.89
N MET A 40 13.46 -1.81 -11.02
CA MET A 40 12.89 -1.16 -12.21
C MET A 40 13.17 0.35 -12.23
N ALA A 41 13.64 0.89 -11.12
CA ALA A 41 13.98 2.30 -10.95
C ALA A 41 15.43 2.57 -11.36
N TYR A 42 15.90 3.76 -11.00
CA TYR A 42 17.31 4.15 -11.10
C TYR A 42 17.86 4.13 -12.53
N ASN A 43 17.00 4.55 -13.47
CA ASN A 43 17.37 4.65 -14.89
C ASN A 43 17.77 3.30 -15.49
N ASN A 44 17.11 2.24 -15.05
CA ASN A 44 17.33 0.90 -15.58
C ASN A 44 17.00 0.90 -17.09
N PRO A 45 17.94 0.53 -17.96
CA PRO A 45 17.70 0.61 -19.41
C PRO A 45 16.60 -0.32 -19.92
N SER A 46 16.22 -1.34 -19.15
CA SER A 46 15.07 -2.19 -19.48
C SER A 46 13.74 -1.48 -19.29
N TYR A 47 13.72 -0.36 -18.56
CA TYR A 47 12.52 0.42 -18.27
C TYR A 47 12.78 1.89 -18.55
N PRO A 48 12.97 2.26 -19.83
CA PRO A 48 13.45 3.61 -20.18
C PRO A 48 12.44 4.73 -19.90
N ASN A 49 11.16 4.40 -19.77
CA ASN A 49 10.11 5.40 -19.53
C ASN A 49 9.66 5.47 -18.09
N MET A 50 10.32 4.73 -17.18
CA MET A 50 9.98 4.74 -15.78
C MET A 50 10.29 6.10 -15.16
N VAL A 51 9.31 6.71 -14.49
CA VAL A 51 9.49 8.02 -13.87
C VAL A 51 9.30 8.00 -12.35
N TYR A 52 8.70 6.94 -11.81
CA TYR A 52 8.45 6.85 -10.37
C TYR A 52 8.34 5.39 -9.95
N VAL A 53 9.03 5.02 -8.89
CA VAL A 53 8.87 3.69 -8.26
C VAL A 53 8.91 3.89 -6.76
N SER A 54 7.93 3.35 -6.06
CA SER A 54 7.87 3.40 -4.60
C SER A 54 7.42 2.06 -4.07
N CYS A 55 8.14 1.55 -3.09
CA CYS A 55 7.81 0.28 -2.45
C CYS A 55 7.97 0.39 -0.95
N MET A 56 7.08 -0.29 -0.24
CA MET A 56 7.10 -0.29 1.22
C MET A 56 6.59 -1.64 1.70
N VAL A 57 7.25 -2.19 2.72
CA VAL A 57 6.79 -3.42 3.37
C VAL A 57 6.16 -3.04 4.69
N THR A 58 4.93 -3.50 4.94
CA THR A 58 4.26 -3.31 6.22
C THR A 58 3.92 -4.66 6.84
N ASP A 59 3.68 -4.66 8.15
CA ASP A 59 3.27 -5.86 8.88
C ASP A 59 1.76 -5.82 9.16
N GLU A 60 1.26 -6.76 9.96
CA GLU A 60 -0.16 -6.86 10.28
C GLU A 60 -0.67 -5.74 11.18
N GLU A 61 0.20 -4.94 11.75
CA GLU A 61 -0.16 -3.75 12.52
C GLU A 61 -0.04 -2.48 11.71
N ASP A 62 0.16 -2.63 10.40
CA ASP A 62 0.33 -1.52 9.45
C ASP A 62 1.59 -0.70 9.73
N LYS A 63 2.58 -1.32 10.38
CA LYS A 63 3.86 -0.67 10.63
C LYS A 63 4.82 -0.95 9.50
N VAL A 64 5.54 0.07 9.07
CA VAL A 64 6.57 -0.09 8.03
C VAL A 64 7.74 -0.86 8.63
N VAL A 65 8.18 -1.89 7.94
CA VAL A 65 9.36 -2.66 8.33
C VAL A 65 10.58 -1.78 8.07
N GLU A 66 11.38 -1.56 9.10
CA GLU A 66 12.53 -0.66 9.02
C GLU A 66 13.48 -1.05 7.90
N GLY A 67 13.84 -0.08 7.07
CA GLY A 67 14.73 -0.29 5.94
C GLY A 67 14.03 -0.65 4.63
N TYR A 68 12.73 -0.89 4.66
CA TYR A 68 11.99 -1.33 3.48
C TYR A 68 10.88 -0.37 3.11
N ASN A 69 11.25 0.88 2.97
CA ASN A 69 10.41 1.93 2.38
C ASN A 69 11.31 2.79 1.51
N GLU A 70 11.21 2.61 0.21
CA GLU A 70 12.12 3.26 -0.73
C GLU A 70 11.34 3.87 -1.88
N THR A 71 11.74 5.06 -2.28
CA THR A 71 11.08 5.80 -3.36
C THR A 71 12.15 6.39 -4.28
N TRP A 72 11.94 6.24 -5.58
CA TRP A 72 12.77 6.88 -6.60
C TRP A 72 11.86 7.62 -7.57
N ASN A 73 12.22 8.86 -7.91
CA ASN A 73 11.48 9.58 -8.93
C ASN A 73 12.45 10.31 -9.88
N LYS A 74 12.03 10.44 -11.12
CA LYS A 74 12.78 11.12 -12.16
C LYS A 74 12.12 12.45 -12.51
N GLY A 75 10.91 12.68 -12.05
CA GLY A 75 10.16 13.88 -12.33
C GLY A 75 9.24 14.22 -11.19
N ARG A 76 8.37 15.21 -11.40
CA ARG A 76 7.45 15.68 -10.37
C ARG A 76 6.21 14.81 -10.33
N ILE A 77 5.90 14.30 -9.14
CA ILE A 77 4.68 13.53 -8.89
C ILE A 77 3.83 14.34 -7.91
N ASN A 78 2.63 14.71 -8.33
CA ASN A 78 1.72 15.53 -7.52
C ASN A 78 0.52 14.74 -7.01
N ASP A 79 0.45 13.46 -7.30
CA ASP A 79 -0.68 12.63 -6.93
C ASP A 79 -0.56 12.09 -5.53
N PHE A 80 -1.70 11.66 -4.98
CA PHE A 80 -1.77 11.01 -3.68
C PHE A 80 -2.23 9.59 -3.87
N PHE A 81 -1.79 8.72 -2.98
CA PHE A 81 -2.06 7.29 -3.10
C PHE A 81 -2.76 6.79 -1.86
N VAL A 82 -3.91 6.13 -2.04
CA VAL A 82 -4.66 5.55 -0.93
C VAL A 82 -4.41 4.06 -0.95
N HIS A 83 -3.72 3.57 0.08
CA HIS A 83 -3.43 2.16 0.26
C HIS A 83 -4.51 1.57 1.13
N TYR A 84 -5.14 0.50 0.71
CA TYR A 84 -6.15 -0.15 1.53
C TYR A 84 -5.92 -1.65 1.56
N ILE A 85 -6.12 -2.22 2.74
CA ILE A 85 -6.05 -3.67 2.95
C ILE A 85 -7.20 -4.01 3.89
N ARG A 86 -7.99 -5.01 3.52
CA ARG A 86 -8.98 -5.53 4.46
C ARG A 86 -9.03 -7.04 4.35
N HIS A 87 -9.30 -7.68 5.47
CA HIS A 87 -9.41 -9.13 5.57
C HIS A 87 -10.82 -9.48 6.03
N ASP A 88 -11.57 -10.13 5.14
CA ASP A 88 -12.95 -10.52 5.38
C ASP A 88 -13.02 -12.05 5.35
N GLY A 89 -13.12 -12.63 6.54
CA GLY A 89 -13.08 -14.09 6.64
C GLY A 89 -11.71 -14.62 6.23
N SER A 90 -11.63 -15.25 5.08
CA SER A 90 -10.38 -15.81 4.57
C SER A 90 -9.82 -15.03 3.38
N THR A 91 -10.49 -13.95 2.98
CA THR A 91 -10.15 -13.22 1.75
C THR A 91 -9.56 -11.85 2.06
N TYR A 92 -8.43 -11.54 1.41
CA TYR A 92 -7.86 -10.20 1.43
C TYR A 92 -8.34 -9.41 0.22
N THR A 93 -8.79 -8.19 0.46
CA THR A 93 -9.05 -7.20 -0.59
C THR A 93 -8.07 -6.06 -0.36
N LYS A 94 -7.30 -5.74 -1.38
CA LYS A 94 -6.20 -4.80 -1.22
C LYS A 94 -5.91 -4.08 -2.52
N GLY A 95 -5.34 -2.89 -2.40
CA GLY A 95 -4.93 -2.15 -3.57
C GLY A 95 -4.45 -0.76 -3.20
N ILE A 96 -4.04 -0.02 -4.21
CA ILE A 96 -3.62 1.38 -4.07
C ILE A 96 -4.33 2.17 -5.15
N GLU A 97 -5.07 3.20 -4.72
CA GLU A 97 -5.77 4.12 -5.62
C GLU A 97 -4.92 5.36 -5.83
N VAL A 98 -4.94 5.88 -7.05
CA VAL A 98 -4.27 7.13 -7.37
C VAL A 98 -5.32 8.24 -7.37
N GLN A 99 -5.09 9.27 -6.57
CA GLN A 99 -6.00 10.41 -6.45
C GLN A 99 -5.25 11.70 -6.79
N SER A 100 -5.90 12.59 -7.52
CA SER A 100 -5.26 13.81 -7.99
C SER A 100 -5.20 14.91 -6.94
N ASP A 101 -6.00 14.82 -5.86
CA ASP A 101 -5.96 15.83 -4.81
C ASP A 101 -6.15 15.17 -3.44
N PHE A 102 -5.67 15.89 -2.41
CA PHE A 102 -5.68 15.36 -1.06
C PHE A 102 -7.09 15.17 -0.49
N GLY A 103 -8.02 16.06 -0.87
CA GLY A 103 -9.41 15.92 -0.42
C GLY A 103 -10.05 14.63 -0.92
N ALA A 104 -9.85 14.30 -2.21
CA ALA A 104 -10.34 13.05 -2.77
C ALA A 104 -9.69 11.85 -2.07
N ALA A 105 -8.39 11.94 -1.81
CA ALA A 105 -7.67 10.89 -1.09
C ALA A 105 -8.25 10.68 0.31
N CYS A 106 -8.54 11.77 1.03
CA CYS A 106 -9.13 11.68 2.37
C CYS A 106 -10.49 11.02 2.35
N ARG A 107 -11.33 11.36 1.37
CA ARG A 107 -12.66 10.75 1.28
C ARG A 107 -12.55 9.25 1.05
N SER A 108 -11.67 8.83 0.15
CA SER A 108 -11.46 7.41 -0.11
C SER A 108 -10.88 6.69 1.11
N TYR A 109 -9.91 7.33 1.78
CA TYR A 109 -9.29 6.81 3.00
C TYR A 109 -10.36 6.47 4.04
N HIS A 110 -11.31 7.37 4.28
CA HIS A 110 -12.37 7.12 5.26
C HIS A 110 -13.38 6.09 4.76
N THR A 111 -13.66 6.07 3.47
CA THR A 111 -14.57 5.07 2.90
C THR A 111 -14.04 3.66 3.15
N HIS A 112 -12.74 3.45 3.00
CA HIS A 112 -12.16 2.14 3.27
C HIS A 112 -12.21 1.78 4.75
N LEU A 113 -12.08 2.76 5.65
CA LEU A 113 -12.12 2.49 7.09
C LEU A 113 -13.52 2.15 7.58
N GLU A 114 -14.57 2.55 6.87
CA GLU A 114 -15.94 2.23 7.25
C GLU A 114 -16.23 0.72 7.25
N TYR A 115 -15.41 -0.07 6.57
CA TYR A 115 -15.57 -1.53 6.57
C TYR A 115 -15.24 -2.17 7.91
N GLY A 116 -14.53 -1.44 8.78
CA GLY A 116 -14.12 -1.94 10.08
C GLY A 116 -15.08 -1.51 11.18
N TYR A 117 -14.56 -1.55 12.40
CA TYR A 117 -15.25 -1.00 13.60
C TYR A 117 -16.60 -1.65 13.89
N GLY A 118 -16.72 -2.95 13.59
CA GLY A 118 -17.95 -3.67 13.90
C GLY A 118 -19.12 -3.29 13.00
N ASN A 119 -18.86 -2.78 11.82
CA ASN A 119 -19.91 -2.42 10.87
C ASN A 119 -20.76 -3.66 10.57
N SER A 120 -22.08 -3.58 10.86
CA SER A 120 -22.97 -4.72 10.72
C SER A 120 -23.13 -5.21 9.27
N ARG A 121 -22.79 -4.37 8.30
CA ARG A 121 -22.83 -4.76 6.88
C ARG A 121 -21.67 -5.70 6.52
N PHE A 122 -20.63 -5.74 7.36
CA PHE A 122 -19.43 -6.53 7.13
C PHE A 122 -19.07 -7.34 8.36
N PRO A 123 -19.93 -8.32 8.74
CA PRO A 123 -19.78 -9.01 10.01
C PRO A 123 -18.55 -9.91 10.14
N ASN A 124 -17.97 -10.30 9.01
CA ASN A 124 -16.81 -11.18 9.02
C ASN A 124 -15.47 -10.43 8.89
N MET A 125 -15.53 -9.11 8.92
CA MET A 125 -14.32 -8.29 8.78
C MET A 125 -13.45 -8.44 10.02
N THR A 126 -12.16 -8.72 9.82
CA THR A 126 -11.21 -8.93 10.93
C THR A 126 -10.10 -7.90 10.95
N PHE A 127 -9.84 -7.24 9.83
CA PHE A 127 -8.72 -6.31 9.69
C PHE A 127 -9.03 -5.29 8.60
N VAL A 128 -8.81 -4.01 8.91
CA VAL A 128 -8.92 -2.93 7.92
C VAL A 128 -7.77 -1.97 8.16
N ALA A 129 -7.01 -1.68 7.14
CA ALA A 129 -5.96 -0.67 7.19
C ALA A 129 -6.12 0.27 6.00
N SER A 130 -5.91 1.54 6.24
CA SER A 130 -5.95 2.55 5.18
C SER A 130 -4.89 3.60 5.45
N LYS A 131 -4.21 4.05 4.40
CA LYS A 131 -3.20 5.10 4.55
C LYS A 131 -3.10 5.92 3.27
N ILE A 132 -2.66 7.16 3.43
CA ILE A 132 -2.43 8.07 2.31
C ILE A 132 -0.94 8.36 2.25
N THR A 133 -0.34 8.13 1.10
CA THR A 133 1.05 8.54 0.84
C THR A 133 1.08 9.52 -0.34
N SER A 134 2.22 10.18 -0.50
CA SER A 134 2.49 11.03 -1.64
C SER A 134 3.82 10.61 -2.27
N ALA A 135 4.36 11.43 -3.14
CA ALA A 135 5.60 11.13 -3.84
C ALA A 135 6.78 10.84 -2.90
N SER A 136 6.71 11.34 -1.65
CA SER A 136 7.77 11.08 -0.67
C SER A 136 7.82 9.63 -0.19
N GLY A 137 6.73 8.88 -0.36
CA GLY A 137 6.62 7.52 0.15
C GLY A 137 6.24 7.42 1.62
N TYR A 138 6.09 8.55 2.31
CA TYR A 138 5.71 8.55 3.71
C TYR A 138 4.22 8.80 3.88
N ALA A 139 3.63 8.20 4.90
CA ALA A 139 2.20 8.34 5.15
C ALA A 139 1.86 9.71 5.73
N HIS A 140 0.85 10.35 5.15
CA HIS A 140 0.25 11.57 5.71
C HIS A 140 -0.85 11.23 6.69
N LYS A 141 -1.55 10.13 6.47
CA LYS A 141 -2.58 9.58 7.35
C LYS A 141 -2.47 8.07 7.31
N SER A 142 -2.74 7.44 8.44
CA SER A 142 -2.66 5.99 8.54
C SER A 142 -3.51 5.54 9.71
N GLU A 143 -4.36 4.54 9.49
CA GLU A 143 -5.21 4.01 10.54
C GLU A 143 -5.44 2.53 10.29
N VAL A 144 -5.43 1.75 11.37
CA VAL A 144 -5.65 0.32 11.30
C VAL A 144 -6.65 -0.10 12.38
N TRP A 145 -7.54 -0.98 12.00
CA TRP A 145 -8.50 -1.58 12.93
C TRP A 145 -8.38 -3.09 12.85
N THR A 146 -8.38 -3.73 13.99
CA THR A 146 -8.35 -5.20 14.10
C THR A 146 -9.48 -5.62 15.01
N LYS A 147 -10.20 -6.67 14.60
CA LYS A 147 -11.28 -7.20 15.41
C LYS A 147 -10.72 -7.79 16.70
N GLN A 148 -11.29 -7.41 17.82
CA GLN A 148 -10.91 -7.94 19.12
C GLN A 148 -11.36 -9.38 19.24
N GLU A 149 -10.46 -10.25 19.69
CA GLU A 149 -10.81 -11.62 20.00
C GLU A 149 -11.26 -11.68 21.46
N GLU A 150 -12.33 -12.42 21.69
CA GLU A 150 -12.87 -12.61 23.04
C GLU A 150 -12.34 -13.88 23.68
#